data_fff22b4090c4478208b87244ddcbc42d
#
_entry.id   fff22b4090c4478208b87244ddcbc42d
#
_cell.length_a   1.000
_cell.length_b   1.000
_cell.length_c   1.000
_cell.angle_alpha   90.00
_cell.angle_beta   90.00
_cell.angle_gamma   90.00
#
_symmetry.space_group_name_H-M   'P 1'
#
loop_
_entity.id
_entity.type
_entity.pdbx_description
1 polymer ?
#
loop_
_entity_poly.entity_id
_entity_poly.type
_entity_poly.pdbx_seq_one_letter_code
_entity_poly.pdbx_strand_id
1 'polypeptide(L)'
;MKYNRTYNFSAGPAMMPEPVLEEIRDEMMNYRGSGMCVMEMSHRSKVFQQIIDEADADLRDLMGIPDNYKVLFIQGGATLQFAAVPWNLMKNGKAVYIDTGAWSSKAIKEAKKYGEVIVAASSKDKNYSYIPDCSDLDIPDDADYVYICENETIHGVTWQKLPNTKGHILVSDQSSMFLSQPCNVSDYGMIYAGVQKNVGPAGMVIVIIREDLIREDLDPKMPIYMRYDTHAKNGSMYNTPNCWAIYCCGKVFKYLKSIGGLEEMHKRNVAKAKVIYDFLDSSKMFHGTVEPEFRSLMNIPFVTGSAELDAEVVAATKAAGYDNLKGHKSVGGLRASVYNAMPIEGAQALVDFLKKFEAEHK
;
A
#
# COMPACT_ATOMS: atom_id res chain seq x y z
N MET A 1 -21.63 7.35 -9.63
CA MET A 1 -21.33 5.91 -9.58
C MET A 1 -22.61 5.10 -9.76
N LYS A 2 -22.54 4.00 -10.46
CA LYS A 2 -23.59 2.96 -10.50
C LYS A 2 -23.84 2.48 -9.06
N TYR A 3 -25.01 2.02 -8.73
CA TYR A 3 -25.38 1.52 -7.39
C TYR A 3 -25.41 2.54 -6.25
N ASN A 4 -25.43 3.85 -6.52
CA ASN A 4 -25.44 4.90 -5.49
C ASN A 4 -24.32 4.76 -4.43
N ARG A 5 -23.14 4.29 -4.84
CA ARG A 5 -22.02 4.12 -3.93
C ARG A 5 -21.48 5.47 -3.45
N THR A 6 -21.11 5.52 -2.18
CA THR A 6 -20.44 6.68 -1.58
C THR A 6 -19.00 6.83 -2.12
N TYR A 7 -18.53 8.05 -2.30
CA TYR A 7 -17.10 8.32 -2.50
C TYR A 7 -16.37 8.11 -1.18
N ASN A 8 -15.70 6.95 -1.06
CA ASN A 8 -14.96 6.57 0.14
C ASN A 8 -13.49 7.00 0.02
N PHE A 9 -13.10 8.02 0.78
CA PHE A 9 -11.72 8.53 0.85
C PHE A 9 -10.89 7.87 1.96
N SER A 10 -11.29 6.69 2.44
CA SER A 10 -10.58 5.96 3.47
C SER A 10 -9.13 5.62 3.08
N ALA A 11 -8.24 5.71 4.04
CA ALA A 11 -6.85 5.30 3.88
C ALA A 11 -6.64 3.77 3.86
N GLY A 12 -7.72 3.02 3.94
CA GLY A 12 -7.80 1.57 3.92
C GLY A 12 -8.67 1.04 5.08
N PRO A 13 -9.60 0.10 4.79
CA PRO A 13 -9.92 -0.45 3.47
C PRO A 13 -10.44 0.61 2.50
N ALA A 14 -10.01 0.51 1.24
CA ALA A 14 -10.35 1.46 0.17
C ALA A 14 -11.48 0.96 -0.72
N MET A 15 -11.89 1.79 -1.66
CA MET A 15 -12.81 1.38 -2.73
C MET A 15 -12.20 0.24 -3.56
N MET A 16 -13.06 -0.61 -4.10
CA MET A 16 -12.72 -1.57 -5.15
C MET A 16 -13.37 -1.14 -6.48
N PRO A 17 -12.76 -1.48 -7.63
CA PRO A 17 -13.33 -1.16 -8.93
C PRO A 17 -14.72 -1.78 -9.11
N GLU A 18 -15.69 -1.00 -9.61
CA GLU A 18 -17.06 -1.51 -9.81
C GLU A 18 -17.13 -2.72 -10.75
N PRO A 19 -16.40 -2.77 -11.88
CA PRO A 19 -16.40 -3.95 -12.74
C PRO A 19 -15.91 -5.22 -12.00
N VAL A 20 -14.92 -5.09 -11.12
CA VAL A 20 -14.44 -6.20 -10.28
C VAL A 20 -15.51 -6.68 -9.31
N LEU A 21 -16.21 -5.75 -8.65
CA LEU A 21 -17.29 -6.09 -7.72
C LEU A 21 -18.47 -6.73 -8.43
N GLU A 22 -18.78 -6.31 -9.66
CA GLU A 22 -19.82 -6.92 -10.49
C GLU A 22 -19.45 -8.38 -10.84
N GLU A 23 -18.22 -8.63 -11.28
CA GLU A 23 -17.74 -9.98 -11.58
C GLU A 23 -17.75 -10.87 -10.33
N ILE A 24 -17.28 -10.36 -9.19
CA ILE A 24 -17.32 -11.07 -7.91
C ILE A 24 -18.77 -11.41 -7.51
N ARG A 25 -19.72 -10.47 -7.66
CA ARG A 25 -21.14 -10.70 -7.38
C ARG A 25 -21.70 -11.83 -8.24
N ASP A 26 -21.38 -11.80 -9.53
CA ASP A 26 -21.93 -12.78 -10.49
C ASP A 26 -21.36 -14.18 -10.27
N GLU A 27 -20.13 -14.29 -9.76
CA GLU A 27 -19.49 -15.56 -9.39
C GLU A 27 -19.76 -15.99 -7.92
N MET A 28 -20.43 -15.15 -7.10
CA MET A 28 -20.53 -15.33 -5.66
C MET A 28 -21.09 -16.68 -5.24
N MET A 29 -22.14 -17.17 -5.89
CA MET A 29 -22.82 -18.42 -5.51
C MET A 29 -22.26 -19.63 -6.25
N ASN A 30 -21.59 -19.43 -7.39
CA ASN A 30 -21.14 -20.53 -8.24
C ASN A 30 -19.97 -20.09 -9.10
N TYR A 31 -18.76 -20.15 -8.52
CA TYR A 31 -17.54 -19.76 -9.22
C TYR A 31 -17.30 -20.67 -10.45
N ARG A 32 -17.41 -20.10 -11.64
CA ARG A 32 -17.16 -20.76 -12.95
C ARG A 32 -17.79 -22.16 -13.09
N GLY A 33 -18.96 -22.36 -12.53
CA GLY A 33 -19.69 -23.65 -12.61
C GLY A 33 -19.21 -24.72 -11.63
N SER A 34 -18.35 -24.37 -10.66
CA SER A 34 -17.87 -25.31 -9.63
C SER A 34 -18.94 -25.76 -8.64
N GLY A 35 -20.09 -25.08 -8.62
CA GLY A 35 -21.16 -25.32 -7.64
C GLY A 35 -20.89 -24.74 -6.25
N MET A 36 -19.81 -23.98 -6.08
CA MET A 36 -19.37 -23.43 -4.78
C MET A 36 -18.97 -21.97 -4.89
N CYS A 37 -19.16 -21.23 -3.77
CA CYS A 37 -18.49 -19.96 -3.53
C CYS A 37 -17.00 -20.19 -3.24
N VAL A 38 -16.15 -19.25 -3.63
CA VAL A 38 -14.71 -19.32 -3.32
C VAL A 38 -14.43 -19.36 -1.81
N MET A 39 -15.31 -18.76 -0.98
CA MET A 39 -15.15 -18.74 0.49
C MET A 39 -15.31 -20.13 1.15
N GLU A 40 -16.06 -21.06 0.53
CA GLU A 40 -16.30 -22.42 1.03
C GLU A 40 -15.46 -23.49 0.34
N MET A 41 -14.67 -23.08 -0.66
CA MET A 41 -13.88 -23.95 -1.50
C MET A 41 -12.64 -24.46 -0.75
N SER A 42 -12.37 -25.76 -0.84
CA SER A 42 -11.10 -26.29 -0.32
C SER A 42 -9.92 -25.69 -1.07
N HIS A 43 -8.96 -25.11 -0.32
CA HIS A 43 -7.72 -24.62 -0.91
C HIS A 43 -6.84 -25.71 -1.54
N ARG A 44 -7.12 -26.99 -1.29
CA ARG A 44 -6.45 -28.15 -1.91
C ARG A 44 -7.16 -28.64 -3.17
N SER A 45 -8.26 -27.99 -3.57
CA SER A 45 -8.97 -28.32 -4.81
C SER A 45 -8.22 -27.81 -6.03
N LYS A 46 -8.38 -28.50 -7.18
CA LYS A 46 -7.83 -28.03 -8.45
C LYS A 46 -8.38 -26.68 -8.88
N VAL A 47 -9.61 -26.36 -8.48
CA VAL A 47 -10.26 -25.08 -8.81
C VAL A 47 -9.57 -23.95 -8.04
N PHE A 48 -9.27 -24.14 -6.76
CA PHE A 48 -8.54 -23.12 -6.01
C PHE A 48 -7.08 -22.99 -6.43
N GLN A 49 -6.43 -24.12 -6.77
CA GLN A 49 -5.07 -24.06 -7.36
C GLN A 49 -5.04 -23.16 -8.59
N GLN A 50 -6.04 -23.25 -9.45
CA GLN A 50 -6.19 -22.38 -10.62
C GLN A 50 -6.32 -20.88 -10.24
N ILE A 51 -7.09 -20.59 -9.16
CA ILE A 51 -7.27 -19.20 -8.68
C ILE A 51 -5.93 -18.58 -8.24
N ILE A 52 -5.15 -19.31 -7.45
CA ILE A 52 -3.89 -18.78 -6.94
C ILE A 52 -2.82 -18.72 -8.04
N ASP A 53 -2.77 -19.69 -8.95
CA ASP A 53 -1.85 -19.70 -10.07
C ASP A 53 -2.14 -18.54 -11.06
N GLU A 54 -3.43 -18.29 -11.36
CA GLU A 54 -3.84 -17.14 -12.17
C GLU A 54 -3.47 -15.81 -11.49
N ALA A 55 -3.68 -15.71 -10.16
CA ALA A 55 -3.33 -14.48 -9.42
C ALA A 55 -1.82 -14.23 -9.40
N ASP A 56 -0.99 -15.28 -9.20
CA ASP A 56 0.47 -15.17 -9.27
C ASP A 56 0.93 -14.74 -10.67
N ALA A 57 0.43 -15.41 -11.71
CA ALA A 57 0.80 -15.12 -13.09
C ALA A 57 0.41 -13.70 -13.51
N ASP A 58 -0.79 -13.25 -13.17
CA ASP A 58 -1.27 -11.92 -13.51
C ASP A 58 -0.48 -10.81 -12.77
N LEU A 59 -0.09 -11.05 -11.52
CA LEU A 59 0.75 -10.11 -10.77
C LEU A 59 2.16 -10.04 -11.34
N ARG A 60 2.74 -11.20 -11.70
CA ARG A 60 4.05 -11.26 -12.34
C ARG A 60 4.08 -10.50 -13.65
N ASP A 61 3.07 -10.67 -14.47
CA ASP A 61 2.93 -9.98 -15.76
C ASP A 61 2.78 -8.45 -15.57
N LEU A 62 1.92 -8.01 -14.63
CA LEU A 62 1.70 -6.60 -14.35
C LEU A 62 2.95 -5.85 -13.90
N MET A 63 3.77 -6.48 -13.06
CA MET A 63 4.94 -5.85 -12.46
C MET A 63 6.25 -6.20 -13.14
N GLY A 64 6.25 -7.12 -14.12
CA GLY A 64 7.46 -7.65 -14.70
C GLY A 64 8.35 -8.37 -13.68
N ILE A 65 7.76 -9.18 -12.79
CA ILE A 65 8.49 -9.84 -11.69
C ILE A 65 9.42 -10.90 -12.27
N PRO A 66 10.75 -10.81 -12.06
CA PRO A 66 11.70 -11.81 -12.55
C PRO A 66 11.48 -13.20 -11.93
N ASP A 67 11.91 -14.25 -12.66
CA ASP A 67 11.71 -15.65 -12.23
C ASP A 67 12.42 -15.99 -10.92
N ASN A 68 13.51 -15.28 -10.58
CA ASN A 68 14.24 -15.46 -9.33
C ASN A 68 13.61 -14.76 -8.13
N TYR A 69 12.34 -14.36 -8.23
CA TYR A 69 11.54 -13.86 -7.10
C TYR A 69 10.38 -14.80 -6.80
N LYS A 70 10.06 -14.96 -5.52
CA LYS A 70 8.84 -15.61 -5.05
C LYS A 70 7.77 -14.56 -4.75
N VAL A 71 6.54 -14.87 -5.15
CA VAL A 71 5.33 -14.14 -4.75
C VAL A 71 4.64 -14.95 -3.66
N LEU A 72 4.43 -14.35 -2.51
CA LEU A 72 3.82 -15.00 -1.36
C LEU A 72 2.54 -14.28 -0.96
N PHE A 73 1.45 -15.02 -0.82
CA PHE A 73 0.16 -14.54 -0.33
C PHE A 73 0.00 -14.94 1.14
N ILE A 74 0.28 -14.01 2.07
CA ILE A 74 0.38 -14.31 3.50
C ILE A 74 -0.81 -13.69 4.24
N GLN A 75 -1.46 -14.45 5.13
CA GLN A 75 -2.52 -13.94 5.99
C GLN A 75 -1.98 -12.90 6.97
N GLY A 76 -2.85 -12.00 7.42
CA GLY A 76 -2.49 -10.86 8.25
C GLY A 76 -2.43 -9.58 7.41
N GLY A 77 -1.70 -8.59 7.88
CA GLY A 77 -1.52 -7.31 7.19
C GLY A 77 -0.07 -6.87 7.20
N ALA A 78 0.21 -5.73 6.57
CA ALA A 78 1.55 -5.14 6.52
C ALA A 78 2.20 -4.96 7.91
N THR A 79 1.41 -4.74 8.96
CA THR A 79 1.93 -4.60 10.33
C THR A 79 2.66 -5.86 10.81
N LEU A 80 2.22 -7.06 10.40
CA LEU A 80 2.92 -8.30 10.73
C LEU A 80 4.29 -8.37 10.06
N GLN A 81 4.45 -7.73 8.90
CA GLN A 81 5.74 -7.69 8.20
C GLN A 81 6.78 -6.85 8.93
N PHE A 82 6.39 -5.91 9.80
CA PHE A 82 7.35 -5.19 10.65
C PHE A 82 8.15 -6.12 11.57
N ALA A 83 7.56 -7.26 11.96
CA ALA A 83 8.22 -8.32 12.71
C ALA A 83 8.84 -9.38 11.78
N ALA A 84 8.12 -9.81 10.74
CA ALA A 84 8.57 -10.87 9.85
C ALA A 84 9.83 -10.49 9.06
N VAL A 85 9.92 -9.26 8.54
CA VAL A 85 11.08 -8.78 7.80
C VAL A 85 12.38 -8.90 8.60
N PRO A 86 12.53 -8.27 9.78
CA PRO A 86 13.78 -8.39 10.53
C PRO A 86 14.06 -9.83 10.96
N TRP A 87 13.05 -10.60 11.32
CA TRP A 87 13.25 -11.96 11.78
C TRP A 87 13.71 -12.92 10.67
N ASN A 88 13.26 -12.70 9.42
CA ASN A 88 13.74 -13.48 8.27
C ASN A 88 15.06 -12.97 7.69
N LEU A 89 15.31 -11.65 7.68
CA LEU A 89 16.38 -11.05 6.89
C LEU A 89 17.59 -10.60 7.72
N MET A 90 17.47 -10.31 9.03
CA MET A 90 18.61 -9.91 9.86
C MET A 90 19.50 -11.12 10.18
N LYS A 91 20.45 -11.41 9.29
CA LYS A 91 21.44 -12.48 9.46
C LYS A 91 22.58 -12.06 10.40
N ASN A 92 23.10 -10.85 10.20
CA ASN A 92 24.16 -10.26 11.04
C ASN A 92 23.57 -9.52 12.24
N GLY A 93 22.24 -9.43 12.32
CA GLY A 93 21.52 -8.75 13.40
C GLY A 93 21.54 -7.24 13.30
N LYS A 94 21.76 -6.65 12.10
CA LYS A 94 21.86 -5.20 11.87
C LYS A 94 21.12 -4.78 10.60
N ALA A 95 20.33 -3.72 10.67
CA ALA A 95 19.66 -3.15 9.50
C ALA A 95 19.58 -1.64 9.56
N VAL A 96 19.49 -1.02 8.38
CA VAL A 96 19.37 0.43 8.19
C VAL A 96 17.94 0.78 7.82
N TYR A 97 17.39 1.78 8.45
CA TYR A 97 16.03 2.28 8.20
C TYR A 97 16.06 3.77 7.89
N ILE A 98 15.14 4.21 7.02
CA ILE A 98 14.91 5.64 6.75
C ILE A 98 13.54 6.00 7.31
N ASP A 99 13.52 6.99 8.23
CA ASP A 99 12.33 7.39 8.98
C ASP A 99 11.63 8.56 8.27
N THR A 100 10.65 8.23 7.43
CA THR A 100 9.91 9.20 6.61
C THR A 100 8.45 9.38 7.04
N GLY A 101 8.03 8.76 8.14
CA GLY A 101 6.67 8.91 8.62
C GLY A 101 6.26 7.91 9.70
N ALA A 102 4.97 7.86 9.99
CA ALA A 102 4.45 7.04 11.07
C ALA A 102 4.59 5.54 10.83
N TRP A 103 4.60 5.08 9.57
CA TRP A 103 4.72 3.66 9.26
C TRP A 103 6.17 3.19 9.32
N SER A 104 7.11 3.94 8.74
CA SER A 104 8.54 3.67 8.92
C SER A 104 8.95 3.73 10.40
N SER A 105 8.48 4.70 11.16
CA SER A 105 8.72 4.78 12.63
C SER A 105 8.21 3.55 13.38
N LYS A 106 7.05 2.98 13.01
CA LYS A 106 6.52 1.75 13.61
C LYS A 106 7.36 0.53 13.23
N ALA A 107 7.77 0.44 11.96
CA ALA A 107 8.66 -0.62 11.50
C ALA A 107 10.01 -0.59 12.24
N ILE A 108 10.61 0.59 12.40
CA ILE A 108 11.83 0.81 13.20
C ILE A 108 11.65 0.31 14.64
N LYS A 109 10.53 0.71 15.27
CA LYS A 109 10.25 0.32 16.66
C LYS A 109 10.11 -1.20 16.81
N GLU A 110 9.48 -1.85 15.85
CA GLU A 110 9.33 -3.31 15.87
C GLU A 110 10.66 -4.01 15.59
N ALA A 111 11.40 -3.58 14.55
CA ALA A 111 12.67 -4.18 14.16
C ALA A 111 13.74 -4.16 15.26
N LYS A 112 13.75 -3.12 16.12
CA LYS A 112 14.65 -3.03 17.30
C LYS A 112 14.49 -4.16 18.32
N LYS A 113 13.45 -4.97 18.22
CA LYS A 113 13.28 -6.15 19.06
C LYS A 113 14.09 -7.36 18.58
N TYR A 114 14.55 -7.31 17.33
CA TYR A 114 15.20 -8.43 16.64
C TYR A 114 16.69 -8.20 16.38
N GLY A 115 17.15 -6.94 16.41
CA GLY A 115 18.55 -6.60 16.19
C GLY A 115 18.83 -5.11 16.31
N GLU A 116 20.05 -4.71 15.95
CA GLU A 116 20.46 -3.33 15.87
C GLU A 116 19.78 -2.64 14.69
N VAL A 117 19.16 -1.48 14.92
CA VAL A 117 18.54 -0.66 13.89
C VAL A 117 19.17 0.72 13.86
N ILE A 118 19.81 1.03 12.75
CA ILE A 118 20.39 2.34 12.46
C ILE A 118 19.38 3.15 11.66
N VAL A 119 19.03 4.34 12.15
CA VAL A 119 18.22 5.31 11.41
C VAL A 119 19.17 6.24 10.67
N ALA A 120 19.42 5.95 9.38
CA ALA A 120 20.41 6.69 8.60
C ALA A 120 19.94 8.09 8.17
N ALA A 121 18.63 8.28 8.03
CA ALA A 121 18.03 9.58 7.75
C ALA A 121 16.60 9.66 8.30
N SER A 122 16.14 10.88 8.58
CA SER A 122 14.77 11.13 9.08
C SER A 122 14.29 12.50 8.63
N SER A 123 13.01 12.61 8.30
CA SER A 123 12.31 13.89 8.02
C SER A 123 11.39 14.33 9.17
N LYS A 124 11.60 13.79 10.36
CA LYS A 124 10.80 14.11 11.55
C LYS A 124 10.90 15.56 11.99
N ASP A 125 12.01 16.24 11.69
CA ASP A 125 12.28 17.65 11.97
C ASP A 125 11.22 18.60 11.37
N LYS A 126 10.63 18.22 10.21
CA LYS A 126 9.55 18.95 9.54
C LYS A 126 8.24 18.14 9.49
N ASN A 127 7.94 17.40 10.54
CA ASN A 127 6.73 16.58 10.63
C ASN A 127 6.52 15.65 9.42
N TYR A 128 7.59 15.10 8.86
CA TYR A 128 7.56 14.21 7.70
C TYR A 128 6.89 14.81 6.46
N SER A 129 7.13 16.09 6.18
CA SER A 129 6.61 16.78 4.99
C SER A 129 7.47 16.59 3.73
N TYR A 130 8.62 15.92 3.84
CA TYR A 130 9.57 15.70 2.76
C TYR A 130 10.26 14.32 2.89
N ILE A 131 10.99 13.93 1.85
CA ILE A 131 11.92 12.79 1.88
C ILE A 131 13.34 13.35 2.02
N PRO A 132 14.15 12.90 3.00
CA PRO A 132 15.51 13.39 3.15
C PRO A 132 16.38 12.99 1.97
N ASP A 133 17.45 13.75 1.71
CA ASP A 133 18.46 13.33 0.72
C ASP A 133 19.13 12.04 1.19
N CYS A 134 18.99 11.01 0.39
CA CYS A 134 19.51 9.67 0.63
C CYS A 134 20.51 9.25 -0.46
N SER A 135 21.16 10.20 -1.10
CA SER A 135 22.18 9.95 -2.13
C SER A 135 23.51 9.43 -1.57
N ASP A 136 23.82 9.78 -0.29
CA ASP A 136 25.05 9.35 0.40
C ASP A 136 24.76 9.03 1.88
N LEU A 137 24.14 7.90 2.13
CA LEU A 137 23.82 7.41 3.48
C LEU A 137 25.05 6.74 4.12
N ASP A 138 25.19 6.91 5.44
CA ASP A 138 26.13 6.12 6.23
C ASP A 138 25.52 4.73 6.51
N ILE A 139 25.94 3.74 5.72
CA ILE A 139 25.47 2.35 5.79
C ILE A 139 26.66 1.47 6.15
N PRO A 140 26.67 0.81 7.32
CA PRO A 140 27.72 -0.15 7.67
C PRO A 140 27.78 -1.33 6.71
N ASP A 141 28.99 -1.79 6.37
CA ASP A 141 29.21 -2.92 5.46
C ASP A 141 28.53 -4.22 5.92
N ASP A 142 28.31 -4.39 7.23
CA ASP A 142 27.64 -5.55 7.82
C ASP A 142 26.13 -5.39 7.97
N ALA A 143 25.53 -4.33 7.44
CA ALA A 143 24.09 -4.18 7.42
C ALA A 143 23.42 -5.20 6.50
N ASP A 144 22.39 -5.86 7.00
CA ASP A 144 21.67 -6.91 6.26
C ASP A 144 20.76 -6.34 5.16
N TYR A 145 20.17 -5.16 5.39
CA TYR A 145 19.32 -4.48 4.42
C TYR A 145 19.10 -3.00 4.77
N VAL A 146 18.61 -2.25 3.78
CA VAL A 146 18.05 -0.91 3.94
C VAL A 146 16.53 -1.00 3.79
N TYR A 147 15.78 -0.36 4.68
CA TYR A 147 14.32 -0.37 4.69
C TYR A 147 13.73 1.02 4.44
N ILE A 148 12.71 1.08 3.59
CA ILE A 148 11.87 2.26 3.37
C ILE A 148 10.39 1.92 3.44
N CYS A 149 9.57 2.90 3.86
CA CYS A 149 8.15 2.94 3.53
C CYS A 149 8.01 3.89 2.34
N GLU A 150 7.68 3.35 1.17
CA GLU A 150 7.80 4.08 -0.09
C GLU A 150 6.69 5.11 -0.29
N ASN A 151 5.54 4.89 0.36
CA ASN A 151 4.47 5.89 0.46
C ASN A 151 3.89 5.91 1.88
N GLU A 152 4.12 6.98 2.61
CA GLU A 152 3.62 7.17 3.98
C GLU A 152 2.16 7.60 3.97
N THR A 153 1.26 6.68 4.21
CA THR A 153 -0.20 6.86 4.14
C THR A 153 -0.73 7.99 5.03
N ILE A 154 -0.08 8.24 6.18
CA ILE A 154 -0.53 9.22 7.17
C ILE A 154 -0.05 10.62 6.81
N HIS A 155 1.22 10.74 6.43
CA HIS A 155 1.86 12.02 6.15
C HIS A 155 1.75 12.43 4.68
N GLY A 156 1.42 11.49 3.76
CA GLY A 156 1.21 11.77 2.36
C GLY A 156 2.48 12.03 1.56
N VAL A 157 3.65 11.64 2.08
CA VAL A 157 4.92 11.70 1.35
C VAL A 157 5.19 10.42 0.61
N THR A 158 5.82 10.52 -0.56
CA THR A 158 6.24 9.39 -1.38
C THR A 158 7.63 9.62 -1.95
N TRP A 159 8.37 8.53 -2.14
CA TRP A 159 9.69 8.57 -2.76
C TRP A 159 9.58 8.82 -4.25
N GLN A 160 10.33 9.82 -4.75
CA GLN A 160 10.46 10.10 -6.18
C GLN A 160 11.69 9.40 -6.78
N LYS A 161 12.68 9.13 -5.93
CA LYS A 161 13.91 8.44 -6.27
C LYS A 161 14.30 7.53 -5.12
N LEU A 162 14.65 6.28 -5.41
CA LEU A 162 15.10 5.34 -4.40
C LEU A 162 16.41 5.78 -3.74
N PRO A 163 16.66 5.43 -2.46
CA PRO A 163 17.91 5.75 -1.78
C PRO A 163 19.09 5.03 -2.42
N ASN A 164 20.27 5.62 -2.33
CA ASN A 164 21.50 4.92 -2.65
C ASN A 164 21.84 3.95 -1.51
N THR A 165 21.56 2.67 -1.72
CA THR A 165 21.81 1.62 -0.71
C THR A 165 23.26 1.14 -0.68
N LYS A 166 24.14 1.71 -1.49
CA LYS A 166 25.56 1.29 -1.63
C LYS A 166 25.71 -0.23 -1.89
N GLY A 167 24.75 -0.81 -2.61
CA GLY A 167 24.73 -2.24 -2.94
C GLY A 167 24.06 -3.16 -1.91
N HIS A 168 23.60 -2.61 -0.78
CA HIS A 168 22.80 -3.37 0.17
C HIS A 168 21.39 -3.63 -0.37
N ILE A 169 20.77 -4.69 0.15
CA ILE A 169 19.40 -5.08 -0.19
C ILE A 169 18.43 -3.98 0.20
N LEU A 170 17.54 -3.57 -0.72
CA LEU A 170 16.44 -2.67 -0.44
C LEU A 170 15.17 -3.46 -0.09
N VAL A 171 14.56 -3.16 1.06
CA VAL A 171 13.26 -3.67 1.49
C VAL A 171 12.25 -2.52 1.50
N SER A 172 11.13 -2.68 0.83
CA SER A 172 10.12 -1.63 0.69
C SER A 172 8.73 -2.05 1.15
N ASP A 173 8.12 -1.23 2.01
CA ASP A 173 6.66 -1.23 2.24
C ASP A 173 5.99 -0.37 1.16
N GLN A 174 5.33 -1.02 0.20
CA GLN A 174 4.56 -0.37 -0.85
C GLN A 174 3.04 -0.40 -0.58
N SER A 175 2.59 -0.72 0.62
CA SER A 175 1.17 -0.97 0.91
C SER A 175 0.23 0.11 0.38
N SER A 176 0.58 1.38 0.45
CA SER A 176 -0.31 2.47 0.02
C SER A 176 -0.05 3.00 -1.38
N MET A 177 0.84 2.37 -2.13
CA MET A 177 1.08 2.69 -3.54
C MET A 177 1.17 1.45 -4.44
N PHE A 178 1.06 0.26 -3.88
CA PHE A 178 1.19 -0.99 -4.62
C PHE A 178 0.27 -1.02 -5.85
N LEU A 179 0.82 -1.34 -7.02
CA LEU A 179 0.14 -1.33 -8.32
C LEU A 179 -0.50 0.03 -8.71
N SER A 180 -0.01 1.14 -8.18
CA SER A 180 -0.48 2.47 -8.59
C SER A 180 0.33 3.06 -9.76
N GLN A 181 1.50 2.51 -9.99
CA GLN A 181 2.45 2.92 -11.03
C GLN A 181 3.43 1.77 -11.34
N PRO A 182 4.12 1.81 -12.47
CA PRO A 182 5.23 0.88 -12.74
C PRO A 182 6.34 0.99 -11.71
N CYS A 183 6.96 -0.13 -11.38
CA CYS A 183 8.21 -0.17 -10.64
C CYS A 183 9.13 -1.25 -11.21
N ASN A 184 10.45 -1.07 -11.12
CA ASN A 184 11.39 -2.10 -11.47
C ASN A 184 11.63 -3.00 -10.25
N VAL A 185 11.05 -4.19 -10.24
CA VAL A 185 11.16 -5.13 -9.11
C VAL A 185 12.63 -5.50 -8.81
N SER A 186 13.50 -5.48 -9.82
CA SER A 186 14.92 -5.81 -9.64
C SER A 186 15.70 -4.81 -8.77
N ASP A 187 15.16 -3.61 -8.54
CA ASP A 187 15.78 -2.62 -7.64
C ASP A 187 15.61 -2.99 -6.16
N TYR A 188 14.79 -4.00 -5.87
CA TYR A 188 14.45 -4.42 -4.51
C TYR A 188 14.88 -5.87 -4.24
N GLY A 189 15.35 -6.13 -3.05
CA GLY A 189 15.44 -7.51 -2.58
C GLY A 189 14.10 -8.04 -2.10
N MET A 190 13.26 -7.13 -1.56
CA MET A 190 11.92 -7.47 -1.09
C MET A 190 10.96 -6.27 -1.18
N ILE A 191 9.76 -6.54 -1.68
CA ILE A 191 8.61 -5.64 -1.61
C ILE A 191 7.51 -6.34 -0.81
N TYR A 192 6.80 -5.62 0.05
CA TYR A 192 5.54 -6.13 0.59
C TYR A 192 4.44 -5.08 0.56
N ALA A 193 3.18 -5.55 0.51
CA ALA A 193 2.02 -4.68 0.43
C ALA A 193 0.78 -5.28 1.09
N GLY A 194 0.20 -4.56 2.05
CA GLY A 194 -1.14 -4.86 2.56
C GLY A 194 -2.19 -4.58 1.48
N VAL A 195 -2.99 -5.58 1.14
CA VAL A 195 -3.85 -5.55 -0.06
C VAL A 195 -5.06 -4.63 0.05
N GLN A 196 -5.50 -4.25 1.26
CA GLN A 196 -6.74 -3.51 1.51
C GLN A 196 -6.77 -2.06 0.98
N LYS A 197 -5.70 -1.58 0.39
CA LYS A 197 -5.59 -0.22 -0.15
C LYS A 197 -5.90 -0.20 -1.65
N ASN A 198 -5.10 -0.86 -2.46
CA ASN A 198 -5.24 -0.80 -3.92
C ASN A 198 -5.78 -2.07 -4.58
N VAL A 199 -5.70 -3.24 -3.92
CA VAL A 199 -5.80 -4.50 -4.68
C VAL A 199 -6.77 -5.54 -4.13
N GLY A 200 -7.39 -5.32 -2.95
CA GLY A 200 -8.34 -6.32 -2.43
C GLY A 200 -8.92 -5.99 -1.06
N PRO A 201 -9.59 -6.96 -0.41
CA PRO A 201 -10.10 -6.82 0.94
C PRO A 201 -8.99 -6.92 1.99
N ALA A 202 -9.24 -6.44 3.22
CA ALA A 202 -8.32 -6.59 4.34
C ALA A 202 -8.08 -8.05 4.72
N GLY A 203 -6.93 -8.34 5.33
CA GLY A 203 -6.60 -9.65 5.92
C GLY A 203 -5.52 -10.43 5.19
N MET A 204 -4.85 -9.81 4.20
CA MET A 204 -3.74 -10.41 3.48
C MET A 204 -2.64 -9.38 3.18
N VAL A 205 -1.42 -9.87 3.07
CA VAL A 205 -0.27 -9.14 2.54
C VAL A 205 0.34 -9.93 1.38
N ILE A 206 0.77 -9.23 0.34
CA ILE A 206 1.57 -9.80 -0.73
C ILE A 206 3.03 -9.50 -0.40
N VAL A 207 3.89 -10.51 -0.51
CA VAL A 207 5.34 -10.39 -0.38
C VAL A 207 5.97 -10.84 -1.69
N ILE A 208 6.79 -9.99 -2.28
CA ILE A 208 7.63 -10.29 -3.46
C ILE A 208 9.06 -10.27 -2.95
N ILE A 209 9.73 -11.41 -2.95
CA ILE A 209 11.05 -11.57 -2.35
C ILE A 209 11.99 -12.34 -3.26
N ARG A 210 13.22 -11.86 -3.40
CA ARG A 210 14.25 -12.54 -4.16
C ARG A 210 14.63 -13.87 -3.50
N GLU A 211 14.77 -14.94 -4.29
CA GLU A 211 14.93 -16.31 -3.77
C GLU A 211 16.15 -16.49 -2.87
N ASP A 212 17.26 -15.83 -3.19
CA ASP A 212 18.50 -15.90 -2.40
C ASP A 212 18.39 -15.30 -0.99
N LEU A 213 17.32 -14.54 -0.73
CA LEU A 213 17.01 -13.96 0.59
C LEU A 213 16.14 -14.87 1.45
N ILE A 214 15.61 -15.95 0.89
CA ILE A 214 14.75 -16.90 1.60
C ILE A 214 15.64 -17.89 2.36
N ARG A 215 15.80 -17.64 3.67
CA ARG A 215 16.68 -18.42 4.54
C ARG A 215 15.95 -19.59 5.18
N GLU A 216 16.65 -20.72 5.36
CA GLU A 216 16.18 -21.89 6.10
C GLU A 216 16.80 -21.96 7.50
N ASP A 217 17.95 -21.31 7.71
CA ASP A 217 18.73 -21.27 8.95
C ASP A 217 18.21 -20.21 9.95
N LEU A 218 16.89 -20.16 10.12
CA LEU A 218 16.21 -19.19 10.98
C LEU A 218 16.17 -19.66 12.44
N ASP A 219 16.00 -18.69 13.38
CA ASP A 219 15.82 -18.97 14.79
C ASP A 219 14.70 -20.03 15.01
N PRO A 220 14.97 -21.14 15.68
CA PRO A 220 13.98 -22.17 15.98
C PRO A 220 12.75 -21.67 16.79
N LYS A 221 12.89 -20.52 17.47
CA LYS A 221 11.79 -19.87 18.20
C LYS A 221 10.85 -19.10 17.29
N MET A 222 11.24 -18.87 16.03
CA MET A 222 10.39 -18.16 15.08
C MET A 222 9.13 -18.98 14.77
N PRO A 223 7.92 -18.41 14.94
CA PRO A 223 6.69 -19.11 14.55
C PRO A 223 6.73 -19.52 13.08
N ILE A 224 6.40 -20.78 12.81
CA ILE A 224 6.50 -21.36 11.46
C ILE A 224 5.76 -20.54 10.41
N TYR A 225 4.64 -19.92 10.77
CA TYR A 225 3.83 -19.12 9.88
C TYR A 225 4.44 -17.75 9.50
N MET A 226 5.43 -17.28 10.24
CA MET A 226 6.16 -16.06 9.92
C MET A 226 7.37 -16.30 9.00
N ARG A 227 7.73 -17.53 8.74
CA ARG A 227 8.88 -17.95 7.95
C ARG A 227 8.57 -17.86 6.45
N TYR A 228 9.35 -17.10 5.70
CA TYR A 228 9.17 -16.99 4.24
C TYR A 228 9.50 -18.28 3.50
N ASP A 229 10.47 -19.08 3.99
CA ASP A 229 10.78 -20.40 3.41
C ASP A 229 9.59 -21.36 3.50
N THR A 230 8.83 -21.32 4.60
CA THR A 230 7.61 -22.12 4.77
C THR A 230 6.57 -21.77 3.72
N HIS A 231 6.33 -20.48 3.49
CA HIS A 231 5.37 -20.02 2.46
C HIS A 231 5.87 -20.34 1.05
N ALA A 232 7.15 -20.11 0.76
CA ALA A 232 7.74 -20.37 -0.55
C ALA A 232 7.68 -21.86 -0.92
N LYS A 233 8.05 -22.76 -0.01
CA LYS A 233 8.02 -24.22 -0.22
C LYS A 233 6.61 -24.78 -0.44
N ASN A 234 5.59 -24.08 0.08
CA ASN A 234 4.19 -24.56 0.04
C ASN A 234 3.30 -23.71 -0.88
N GLY A 235 3.86 -22.84 -1.73
CA GLY A 235 3.08 -21.99 -2.63
C GLY A 235 2.02 -21.15 -1.89
N SER A 236 2.37 -20.60 -0.74
CA SER A 236 1.48 -19.86 0.18
C SER A 236 0.36 -20.68 0.82
N MET A 237 0.35 -22.01 0.64
CA MET A 237 -0.71 -22.91 1.10
C MET A 237 -0.20 -23.92 2.16
N TYR A 238 0.71 -23.47 3.03
CA TYR A 238 1.13 -24.30 4.18
C TYR A 238 -0.05 -24.70 5.05
N ASN A 239 -0.96 -23.78 5.32
CA ASN A 239 -2.30 -24.00 5.86
C ASN A 239 -3.34 -23.39 4.92
N THR A 240 -4.61 -23.38 5.28
CA THR A 240 -5.66 -22.71 4.50
C THR A 240 -5.36 -21.22 4.38
N PRO A 241 -5.08 -20.70 3.18
CA PRO A 241 -4.80 -19.27 2.99
C PRO A 241 -6.10 -18.45 3.04
N ASN A 242 -5.98 -17.13 2.96
CA ASN A 242 -7.14 -16.27 2.74
C ASN A 242 -7.62 -16.39 1.28
N CYS A 243 -8.33 -17.52 0.97
CA CYS A 243 -8.80 -17.85 -0.37
C CYS A 243 -9.59 -16.72 -1.02
N TRP A 244 -10.45 -16.08 -0.24
CA TRP A 244 -11.28 -14.96 -0.71
C TRP A 244 -10.45 -13.76 -1.11
N ALA A 245 -9.46 -13.35 -0.29
CA ALA A 245 -8.62 -12.21 -0.63
C ALA A 245 -7.75 -12.49 -1.86
N ILE A 246 -7.19 -13.70 -2.00
CA ILE A 246 -6.41 -14.10 -3.19
C ILE A 246 -7.28 -14.01 -4.45
N TYR A 247 -8.50 -14.55 -4.41
CA TYR A 247 -9.47 -14.45 -5.50
C TYR A 247 -9.78 -12.99 -5.87
N CYS A 248 -10.11 -12.15 -4.88
CA CYS A 248 -10.43 -10.75 -5.11
C CYS A 248 -9.22 -9.99 -5.71
N CYS A 249 -8.01 -10.24 -5.21
CA CYS A 249 -6.79 -9.64 -5.76
C CYS A 249 -6.56 -10.08 -7.21
N GLY A 250 -6.73 -11.37 -7.52
CA GLY A 250 -6.63 -11.87 -8.89
C GLY A 250 -7.60 -11.17 -9.85
N LYS A 251 -8.83 -10.88 -9.42
CA LYS A 251 -9.80 -10.10 -10.21
C LYS A 251 -9.32 -8.66 -10.43
N VAL A 252 -8.74 -8.03 -9.41
CA VAL A 252 -8.16 -6.68 -9.56
C VAL A 252 -6.96 -6.69 -10.51
N PHE A 253 -6.09 -7.70 -10.46
CA PHE A 253 -4.95 -7.81 -11.38
C PHE A 253 -5.42 -7.93 -12.84
N LYS A 254 -6.39 -8.77 -13.12
CA LYS A 254 -7.02 -8.88 -14.45
C LYS A 254 -7.64 -7.57 -14.91
N TYR A 255 -8.34 -6.88 -14.01
CA TYR A 255 -8.90 -5.56 -14.32
C TYR A 255 -7.80 -4.56 -14.68
N LEU A 256 -6.71 -4.46 -13.90
CA LEU A 256 -5.60 -3.57 -14.21
C LEU A 256 -4.97 -3.88 -15.58
N LYS A 257 -4.77 -5.16 -15.91
CA LYS A 257 -4.32 -5.57 -17.25
C LYS A 257 -5.29 -5.12 -18.34
N SER A 258 -6.60 -5.28 -18.12
CA SER A 258 -7.63 -4.94 -19.12
C SER A 258 -7.73 -3.45 -19.44
N ILE A 259 -7.34 -2.59 -18.52
CA ILE A 259 -7.38 -1.13 -18.71
C ILE A 259 -6.07 -0.56 -19.28
N GLY A 260 -5.05 -1.39 -19.54
CA GLY A 260 -3.76 -0.96 -20.10
C GLY A 260 -2.59 -1.02 -19.11
N GLY A 261 -2.73 -1.77 -18.01
CA GLY A 261 -1.67 -2.03 -17.05
C GLY A 261 -1.32 -0.85 -16.15
N LEU A 262 -0.13 -0.92 -15.55
CA LEU A 262 0.31 0.05 -14.56
C LEU A 262 0.63 1.43 -15.14
N GLU A 263 1.05 1.51 -16.40
CA GLU A 263 1.26 2.78 -17.10
C GLU A 263 -0.03 3.60 -17.21
N GLU A 264 -1.11 2.94 -17.63
CA GLU A 264 -2.42 3.61 -17.73
C GLU A 264 -2.96 3.96 -16.33
N MET A 265 -2.78 3.06 -15.35
CA MET A 265 -3.20 3.33 -13.98
C MET A 265 -2.46 4.53 -13.38
N HIS A 266 -1.16 4.65 -13.64
CA HIS A 266 -0.36 5.79 -13.23
C HIS A 266 -0.88 7.11 -13.83
N LYS A 267 -1.17 7.14 -15.13
CA LYS A 267 -1.75 8.32 -15.80
C LYS A 267 -3.06 8.75 -15.14
N ARG A 268 -3.94 7.79 -14.82
CA ARG A 268 -5.21 8.07 -14.13
C ARG A 268 -4.97 8.62 -12.72
N ASN A 269 -4.00 8.06 -11.99
CA ASN A 269 -3.66 8.52 -10.64
C ASN A 269 -3.07 9.93 -10.64
N VAL A 270 -2.18 10.24 -11.60
CA VAL A 270 -1.63 11.59 -11.77
C VAL A 270 -2.75 12.60 -12.07
N ALA A 271 -3.62 12.30 -13.03
CA ALA A 271 -4.74 13.18 -13.38
C ALA A 271 -5.67 13.43 -12.18
N LYS A 272 -5.99 12.38 -11.43
CA LYS A 272 -6.86 12.45 -10.26
C LYS A 272 -6.25 13.24 -9.09
N ALA A 273 -4.99 12.96 -8.76
CA ALA A 273 -4.29 13.69 -7.70
C ALA A 273 -4.10 15.17 -8.05
N LYS A 274 -3.82 15.47 -9.32
CA LYS A 274 -3.67 16.83 -9.81
C LYS A 274 -4.92 17.69 -9.57
N VAL A 275 -6.12 17.16 -9.74
CA VAL A 275 -7.38 17.86 -9.46
C VAL A 275 -7.41 18.41 -8.03
N ILE A 276 -6.98 17.60 -7.06
CA ILE A 276 -6.98 18.01 -5.64
C ILE A 276 -5.83 18.95 -5.35
N TYR A 277 -4.61 18.67 -5.82
CA TYR A 277 -3.44 19.51 -5.56
C TYR A 277 -3.56 20.89 -6.21
N ASP A 278 -4.06 21.01 -7.44
CA ASP A 278 -4.30 22.31 -8.09
C ASP A 278 -5.27 23.18 -7.27
N PHE A 279 -6.28 22.55 -6.65
CA PHE A 279 -7.17 23.25 -5.75
C PHE A 279 -6.46 23.69 -4.46
N LEU A 280 -5.75 22.80 -3.78
CA LEU A 280 -5.04 23.11 -2.53
C LEU A 280 -4.00 24.23 -2.72
N ASP A 281 -3.30 24.23 -3.85
CA ASP A 281 -2.29 25.24 -4.18
C ASP A 281 -2.90 26.62 -4.48
N SER A 282 -4.18 26.69 -4.85
CA SER A 282 -4.90 27.93 -5.16
C SER A 282 -5.85 28.40 -4.04
N SER A 283 -6.19 27.52 -3.09
CA SER A 283 -7.11 27.80 -1.99
C SER A 283 -6.48 28.78 -0.97
N LYS A 284 -7.32 29.63 -0.38
CA LYS A 284 -6.93 30.48 0.74
C LYS A 284 -7.24 29.85 2.10
N MET A 285 -8.08 28.82 2.10
CA MET A 285 -8.52 28.14 3.31
C MET A 285 -7.84 26.77 3.50
N PHE A 286 -7.65 26.00 2.41
CA PHE A 286 -7.14 24.65 2.47
C PHE A 286 -5.69 24.57 2.00
N HIS A 287 -4.83 23.98 2.82
CA HIS A 287 -3.39 23.90 2.56
C HIS A 287 -2.88 22.48 2.65
N GLY A 288 -2.16 22.02 1.61
CA GLY A 288 -1.44 20.73 1.64
C GLY A 288 -0.31 20.77 2.68
N THR A 289 -0.05 19.64 3.33
CA THR A 289 0.98 19.54 4.39
C THR A 289 2.32 19.01 3.91
N VAL A 290 2.42 18.61 2.63
CA VAL A 290 3.60 17.98 2.02
C VAL A 290 4.26 18.92 1.04
N GLU A 291 5.59 18.99 1.06
CA GLU A 291 6.35 19.73 0.06
C GLU A 291 6.03 19.20 -1.36
N PRO A 292 5.83 20.07 -2.36
CA PRO A 292 5.28 19.68 -3.67
C PRO A 292 6.01 18.55 -4.35
N GLU A 293 7.35 18.49 -4.22
CA GLU A 293 8.19 17.45 -4.82
C GLU A 293 7.89 16.04 -4.28
N PHE A 294 7.43 15.92 -3.02
CA PHE A 294 7.27 14.64 -2.33
C PHE A 294 5.80 14.23 -2.15
N ARG A 295 4.88 14.89 -2.83
CA ARG A 295 3.44 14.64 -2.74
C ARG A 295 3.04 13.26 -3.24
N SER A 296 2.28 12.54 -2.43
CA SER A 296 1.71 11.24 -2.78
C SER A 296 0.58 11.38 -3.80
N LEU A 297 0.52 10.48 -4.78
CA LEU A 297 -0.63 10.35 -5.68
C LEU A 297 -1.82 9.61 -5.04
N MET A 298 -1.60 8.98 -3.87
CA MET A 298 -2.57 8.12 -3.20
C MET A 298 -3.20 8.73 -1.95
N ASN A 299 -2.42 9.47 -1.16
CA ASN A 299 -2.85 10.00 0.14
C ASN A 299 -2.51 11.48 0.23
N ILE A 300 -3.53 12.31 0.24
CA ILE A 300 -3.42 13.76 0.18
C ILE A 300 -3.89 14.36 1.50
N PRO A 301 -2.99 14.60 2.48
CA PRO A 301 -3.32 15.30 3.71
C PRO A 301 -3.37 16.81 3.47
N PHE A 302 -4.31 17.47 4.13
CA PHE A 302 -4.47 18.93 4.11
C PHE A 302 -5.15 19.44 5.37
N VAL A 303 -5.03 20.73 5.63
CA VAL A 303 -5.55 21.41 6.81
C VAL A 303 -6.19 22.75 6.43
N THR A 304 -7.06 23.26 7.31
CA THR A 304 -7.59 24.64 7.20
C THR A 304 -6.83 25.65 8.07
N GLY A 305 -5.88 25.17 8.89
CA GLY A 305 -5.18 26.00 9.89
C GLY A 305 -5.93 26.13 11.22
N SER A 306 -7.17 25.61 11.35
CA SER A 306 -7.97 25.56 12.58
C SER A 306 -8.54 24.17 12.78
N ALA A 307 -8.33 23.58 13.96
CA ALA A 307 -8.86 22.26 14.29
C ALA A 307 -10.38 22.23 14.33
N GLU A 308 -11.02 23.34 14.73
CA GLU A 308 -12.47 23.51 14.75
C GLU A 308 -13.03 23.51 13.34
N LEU A 309 -12.40 24.24 12.42
CA LEU A 309 -12.81 24.30 11.02
C LEU A 309 -12.56 22.98 10.29
N ASP A 310 -11.44 22.31 10.58
CA ASP A 310 -11.17 20.94 10.08
C ASP A 310 -12.31 19.99 10.47
N ALA A 311 -12.78 20.05 11.73
CA ALA A 311 -13.88 19.22 12.21
C ALA A 311 -15.22 19.56 11.55
N GLU A 312 -15.48 20.83 11.28
CA GLU A 312 -16.66 21.29 10.56
C GLU A 312 -16.66 20.78 9.12
N VAL A 313 -15.55 20.91 8.40
CA VAL A 313 -15.40 20.36 7.03
C VAL A 313 -15.62 18.85 7.01
N VAL A 314 -15.06 18.10 7.99
CA VAL A 314 -15.28 16.66 8.10
C VAL A 314 -16.76 16.32 8.28
N ALA A 315 -17.49 17.06 9.12
CA ALA A 315 -18.91 16.85 9.33
C ALA A 315 -19.73 17.19 8.07
N ALA A 316 -19.43 18.31 7.43
CA ALA A 316 -20.11 18.77 6.23
C ALA A 316 -19.88 17.83 5.03
N THR A 317 -18.64 17.39 4.82
CA THR A 317 -18.32 16.41 3.76
C THR A 317 -19.04 15.08 3.97
N LYS A 318 -19.09 14.58 5.21
CA LYS A 318 -19.82 13.36 5.54
C LYS A 318 -21.33 13.50 5.26
N ALA A 319 -21.93 14.63 5.63
CA ALA A 319 -23.32 14.90 5.35
C ALA A 319 -23.63 14.99 3.83
N ALA A 320 -22.66 15.41 3.03
CA ALA A 320 -22.73 15.48 1.57
C ALA A 320 -22.40 14.15 0.86
N GLY A 321 -22.17 13.06 1.58
CA GLY A 321 -21.91 11.74 1.00
C GLY A 321 -20.44 11.46 0.63
N TYR A 322 -19.50 12.23 1.19
CA TYR A 322 -18.06 11.97 1.10
C TYR A 322 -17.58 11.37 2.42
N ASP A 323 -17.14 10.12 2.42
CA ASP A 323 -16.81 9.42 3.67
C ASP A 323 -15.30 9.34 3.92
N ASN A 324 -14.92 9.30 5.22
CA ASN A 324 -13.56 9.06 5.70
C ASN A 324 -12.49 10.13 5.35
N LEU A 325 -12.88 11.41 5.27
CA LEU A 325 -11.95 12.53 5.04
C LEU A 325 -11.20 12.98 6.29
N LYS A 326 -11.59 12.56 7.49
CA LYS A 326 -10.88 12.92 8.73
C LYS A 326 -9.44 12.45 8.69
N GLY A 327 -8.49 13.34 8.96
CA GLY A 327 -7.07 13.03 9.09
C GLY A 327 -6.79 12.05 10.23
N HIS A 328 -5.60 11.44 10.20
CA HIS A 328 -5.22 10.51 11.26
C HIS A 328 -5.05 11.24 12.59
N LYS A 329 -5.43 10.58 13.71
CA LYS A 329 -5.40 11.18 15.06
C LYS A 329 -4.04 11.74 15.49
N SER A 330 -2.94 11.28 14.88
CA SER A 330 -1.58 11.76 15.21
C SER A 330 -1.18 13.05 14.50
N VAL A 331 -1.87 13.43 13.41
CA VAL A 331 -1.52 14.61 12.59
C VAL A 331 -2.67 15.61 12.48
N GLY A 332 -3.91 15.20 12.78
CA GLY A 332 -5.09 16.06 12.64
C GLY A 332 -5.48 16.30 11.19
N GLY A 333 -6.18 17.42 10.95
CA GLY A 333 -6.57 17.85 9.63
C GLY A 333 -7.52 16.91 8.91
N LEU A 334 -7.41 16.95 7.59
CA LEU A 334 -8.15 16.12 6.65
C LEU A 334 -7.18 15.28 5.81
N ARG A 335 -7.70 14.21 5.21
CA ARG A 335 -6.93 13.42 4.23
C ARG A 335 -7.87 12.82 3.20
N ALA A 336 -7.65 13.17 1.93
CA ALA A 336 -8.27 12.50 0.80
C ALA A 336 -7.37 11.35 0.32
N SER A 337 -7.79 10.09 0.58
CA SER A 337 -7.11 8.93 0.02
C SER A 337 -7.79 8.52 -1.28
N VAL A 338 -7.06 8.67 -2.40
CA VAL A 338 -7.59 8.55 -3.76
C VAL A 338 -6.96 7.36 -4.49
N TYR A 339 -7.03 6.19 -3.87
CA TYR A 339 -6.47 4.95 -4.40
C TYR A 339 -6.95 4.63 -5.82
N ASN A 340 -6.39 3.60 -6.45
CA ASN A 340 -6.63 3.24 -7.85
C ASN A 340 -8.11 3.22 -8.25
N ALA A 341 -8.98 2.69 -7.41
CA ALA A 341 -10.41 2.54 -7.72
C ALA A 341 -11.25 3.81 -7.50
N MET A 342 -10.71 4.87 -6.89
CA MET A 342 -11.39 6.17 -6.81
C MET A 342 -11.47 6.76 -8.23
N PRO A 343 -12.66 7.02 -8.77
CA PRO A 343 -12.78 7.68 -10.07
C PRO A 343 -12.40 9.16 -10.00
N ILE A 344 -11.96 9.74 -11.12
CA ILE A 344 -11.60 11.16 -11.18
C ILE A 344 -12.77 12.07 -10.82
N GLU A 345 -14.00 11.65 -11.13
CA GLU A 345 -15.23 12.35 -10.78
C GLU A 345 -15.40 12.47 -9.25
N GLY A 346 -14.88 11.51 -8.47
CA GLY A 346 -14.89 11.59 -7.02
C GLY A 346 -13.94 12.67 -6.49
N ALA A 347 -12.76 12.79 -7.08
CA ALA A 347 -11.83 13.87 -6.76
C ALA A 347 -12.39 15.24 -7.16
N GLN A 348 -13.01 15.34 -8.35
CA GLN A 348 -13.64 16.57 -8.82
C GLN A 348 -14.81 16.98 -7.93
N ALA A 349 -15.69 16.04 -7.58
CA ALA A 349 -16.83 16.31 -6.71
C ALA A 349 -16.39 16.79 -5.32
N LEU A 350 -15.31 16.22 -4.77
CA LEU A 350 -14.74 16.70 -3.51
C LEU A 350 -14.23 18.14 -3.65
N VAL A 351 -13.47 18.44 -4.70
CA VAL A 351 -12.95 19.80 -4.94
C VAL A 351 -14.06 20.81 -5.12
N ASP A 352 -15.13 20.48 -5.87
CA ASP A 352 -16.27 21.37 -6.06
C ASP A 352 -16.99 21.65 -4.74
N PHE A 353 -17.11 20.62 -3.88
CA PHE A 353 -17.65 20.79 -2.53
C PHE A 353 -16.77 21.72 -1.69
N LEU A 354 -15.45 21.49 -1.65
CA LEU A 354 -14.53 22.31 -0.85
C LEU A 354 -14.47 23.76 -1.33
N LYS A 355 -14.53 24.01 -2.64
CA LYS A 355 -14.65 25.38 -3.21
C LYS A 355 -15.91 26.09 -2.74
N LYS A 356 -17.04 25.38 -2.74
CA LYS A 356 -18.31 25.93 -2.23
C LYS A 356 -18.22 26.24 -0.75
N PHE A 357 -17.69 25.30 0.05
CA PHE A 357 -17.48 25.50 1.48
C PHE A 357 -16.61 26.71 1.76
N GLU A 358 -15.46 26.86 1.08
CA GLU A 358 -14.58 28.02 1.22
C GLU A 358 -15.28 29.36 0.86
N ALA A 359 -16.16 29.34 -0.15
CA ALA A 359 -16.90 30.54 -0.53
C ALA A 359 -17.95 30.97 0.49
N GLU A 360 -18.53 30.01 1.23
CA GLU A 360 -19.56 30.23 2.25
C GLU A 360 -18.97 30.65 3.62
N HIS A 361 -17.67 30.46 3.83
CA HIS A 361 -16.95 30.74 5.09
C HIS A 361 -15.90 31.85 4.96
N LYS A 362 -16.08 32.76 4.00
CA LYS A 362 -15.21 33.94 3.79
C LYS A 362 -15.50 35.06 4.77
#